data_98a12634703fa7b8434dd7ffeb00d8c4
#
_entry.id   98a12634703fa7b8434dd7ffeb00d8c4
#
_cell.length_a   1.000
_cell.length_b   1.000
_cell.length_c   1.000
_cell.angle_alpha   90.00
_cell.angle_beta   90.00
_cell.angle_gamma   90.00
#
_symmetry.space_group_name_H-M   'P 1'
#
loop_
_entity.id
_entity.type
_entity.pdbx_description
1 polymer ?
#
loop_
_entity_poly.entity_id
_entity_poly.type
_entity_poly.pdbx_seq_one_letter_code
_entity_poly.pdbx_strand_id
1 'polypeptide(L)'
;MELKTKYQYTYFIYPYIVDDKKYDKYILKLLKDKKCKFKIFQKEKDLDIYNFFLPNIRNYYFPTFEFRGEVLKEFNKSSVEKKKSIISKQNVACFTYDLAEDIQGKVGDEDGIFFKVEDIEIICFRSGICFFTLKTIIENSNEFADLLDFNYRFKDINSEFLNLKSFENIKIQTSTFSDVKDITELIADITGISKKDKEKRVESIVSSNFYTYSYVCLESNHWNEKTNFDYLESDFLKYSNVLPKDFNSDFDKSNIEHRLHVIEKMKYYKTAVTRTSSNLFCSGIDTYNYTLLPHKYENEYFYTYILGLYKSLFLRKLDDDFKDYDQIIKMRARFIEFSRVLWNKEITVDDEGSLYFNTLSRVLELDECYKDISNKYEVIYKELNIEKNNIYYQIIVILLIFSLMFNTINILVLMYVFL
;
A
#
# COMPACT_ATOMS: atom_id res chain seq x y z
N MET A 1 -30.25 -20.80 2.51
CA MET A 1 -30.79 -19.90 1.45
C MET A 1 -29.57 -19.37 0.72
N GLU A 2 -29.46 -19.57 -0.58
CA GLU A 2 -28.31 -19.07 -1.33
C GLU A 2 -28.36 -17.55 -1.40
N LEU A 3 -27.29 -16.89 -0.93
CA LEU A 3 -27.19 -15.44 -0.98
C LEU A 3 -26.79 -15.00 -2.38
N LYS A 4 -27.49 -14.00 -2.92
CA LYS A 4 -27.20 -13.42 -4.24
C LYS A 4 -26.69 -12.00 -4.12
N THR A 5 -25.73 -11.69 -4.97
CA THR A 5 -25.13 -10.36 -5.09
C THR A 5 -25.83 -9.56 -6.17
N LYS A 6 -26.14 -8.30 -5.87
CA LYS A 6 -26.63 -7.32 -6.84
C LYS A 6 -25.47 -6.62 -7.56
N TYR A 7 -24.38 -6.37 -6.83
CA TYR A 7 -23.18 -5.70 -7.33
C TYR A 7 -21.97 -6.14 -6.49
N GLN A 8 -20.84 -6.35 -7.13
CA GLN A 8 -19.62 -6.74 -6.45
C GLN A 8 -18.39 -6.35 -7.28
N TYR A 9 -17.29 -6.06 -6.60
CA TYR A 9 -15.94 -6.00 -7.17
C TYR A 9 -14.90 -6.27 -6.10
N THR A 10 -13.72 -6.68 -6.52
CA THR A 10 -12.57 -6.90 -5.63
C THR A 10 -11.30 -6.32 -6.25
N TYR A 11 -10.58 -5.53 -5.46
CA TYR A 11 -9.20 -5.16 -5.75
C TYR A 11 -8.26 -6.13 -5.05
N PHE A 12 -7.35 -6.70 -5.82
CA PHE A 12 -6.19 -7.43 -5.32
C PHE A 12 -4.97 -6.53 -5.41
N ILE A 13 -4.34 -6.29 -4.26
CA ILE A 13 -3.28 -5.29 -4.12
C ILE A 13 -1.98 -6.01 -3.78
N TYR A 14 -1.00 -5.95 -4.68
CA TYR A 14 0.30 -6.56 -4.52
C TYR A 14 1.37 -5.50 -4.26
N PRO A 15 1.90 -5.39 -3.04
CA PRO A 15 2.99 -4.49 -2.74
C PRO A 15 4.32 -5.05 -3.22
N TYR A 16 5.21 -4.18 -3.66
CA TYR A 16 6.59 -4.52 -4.02
C TYR A 16 7.52 -3.33 -3.78
N ILE A 17 8.83 -3.60 -3.76
CA ILE A 17 9.84 -2.59 -3.48
C ILE A 17 10.77 -2.42 -4.67
N VAL A 18 10.97 -1.19 -5.07
CA VAL A 18 11.97 -0.75 -6.03
C VAL A 18 13.12 -0.10 -5.25
N ASP A 19 14.37 -0.51 -5.51
CA ASP A 19 15.54 0.12 -4.91
C ASP A 19 15.53 1.62 -5.19
N ASP A 20 15.79 2.44 -4.19
CA ASP A 20 15.79 3.91 -4.29
C ASP A 20 16.73 4.43 -5.39
N LYS A 21 17.88 3.77 -5.57
CA LYS A 21 18.85 4.12 -6.63
C LYS A 21 18.33 3.79 -8.04
N LYS A 22 17.38 2.87 -8.14
CA LYS A 22 16.77 2.43 -9.39
C LYS A 22 15.43 3.11 -9.66
N TYR A 23 14.85 3.84 -8.70
CA TYR A 23 13.49 4.43 -8.79
C TYR A 23 13.31 5.28 -10.05
N ASP A 24 14.24 6.20 -10.35
CA ASP A 24 14.16 7.04 -11.54
C ASP A 24 14.20 6.25 -12.86
N LYS A 25 14.96 5.15 -12.89
CA LYS A 25 15.00 4.25 -14.05
C LYS A 25 13.70 3.45 -14.17
N TYR A 26 13.12 3.10 -13.04
CA TYR A 26 11.85 2.41 -12.97
C TYR A 26 10.70 3.28 -13.51
N ILE A 27 10.59 4.51 -13.06
CA ILE A 27 9.61 5.48 -13.59
C ILE A 27 9.80 5.68 -15.10
N LEU A 28 11.04 5.78 -15.57
CA LEU A 28 11.32 5.89 -17.01
C LEU A 28 10.85 4.65 -17.78
N LYS A 29 11.00 3.45 -17.22
CA LYS A 29 10.51 2.21 -17.83
C LYS A 29 9.00 2.24 -17.99
N LEU A 30 8.25 2.60 -16.93
CA LEU A 30 6.80 2.71 -17.00
C LEU A 30 6.34 3.76 -18.04
N LEU A 31 7.03 4.90 -18.12
CA LEU A 31 6.73 5.95 -19.11
C LEU A 31 7.04 5.55 -20.55
N LYS A 32 7.95 4.61 -20.78
CA LYS A 32 8.28 4.08 -22.12
C LYS A 32 7.35 2.96 -22.56
N ASP A 33 6.66 2.34 -21.63
CA ASP A 33 5.64 1.36 -21.95
C ASP A 33 4.41 2.08 -22.53
N LYS A 34 4.03 1.73 -23.77
CA LYS A 34 2.90 2.35 -24.47
C LYS A 34 1.55 2.09 -23.80
N LYS A 35 1.46 1.01 -23.00
CA LYS A 35 0.24 0.63 -22.28
C LYS A 35 0.15 1.26 -20.90
N CYS A 36 1.28 1.65 -20.30
CA CYS A 36 1.29 2.40 -19.03
C CYS A 36 1.08 3.89 -19.29
N LYS A 37 -0.04 4.41 -18.79
CA LYS A 37 -0.37 5.84 -18.87
C LYS A 37 -0.22 6.47 -17.49
N PHE A 38 0.55 7.55 -17.40
CA PHE A 38 0.65 8.32 -16.17
C PHE A 38 -0.70 8.96 -15.83
N LYS A 39 -1.24 8.64 -14.65
CA LYS A 39 -2.53 9.14 -14.16
C LYS A 39 -2.37 10.56 -13.62
N ILE A 40 -3.12 11.48 -14.18
CA ILE A 40 -3.15 12.87 -13.78
C ILE A 40 -4.50 13.16 -13.15
N PHE A 41 -4.51 13.35 -11.84
CA PHE A 41 -5.69 13.76 -11.11
C PHE A 41 -6.00 15.24 -11.39
N GLN A 42 -7.24 15.52 -11.70
CA GLN A 42 -7.73 16.87 -12.04
C GLN A 42 -8.91 17.22 -11.13
N LYS A 43 -8.90 18.43 -10.55
CA LYS A 43 -9.94 18.85 -9.61
C LYS A 43 -11.36 18.71 -10.18
N GLU A 44 -11.51 18.99 -11.47
CA GLU A 44 -12.80 18.96 -12.15
C GLU A 44 -13.36 17.54 -12.37
N LYS A 45 -12.46 16.54 -12.44
CA LYS A 45 -12.80 15.14 -12.70
C LYS A 45 -12.79 14.29 -11.44
N ASP A 46 -11.87 14.60 -10.53
CA ASP A 46 -11.62 13.83 -9.31
C ASP A 46 -11.98 14.66 -8.07
N LEU A 47 -13.15 15.32 -8.13
CA LEU A 47 -13.60 16.27 -7.11
C LEU A 47 -13.79 15.58 -5.75
N ASP A 48 -14.23 14.33 -5.73
CA ASP A 48 -14.45 13.54 -4.53
C ASP A 48 -13.12 13.33 -3.79
N ILE A 49 -12.10 12.85 -4.48
CA ILE A 49 -10.73 12.70 -3.93
C ILE A 49 -10.18 14.07 -3.47
N TYR A 50 -10.40 15.12 -4.29
CA TYR A 50 -9.89 16.44 -3.98
C TYR A 50 -10.49 17.02 -2.70
N ASN A 51 -11.78 16.83 -2.46
CA ASN A 51 -12.47 17.35 -1.28
C ASN A 51 -12.29 16.47 -0.05
N PHE A 52 -12.12 15.17 -0.25
CA PHE A 52 -12.00 14.20 0.83
C PHE A 52 -10.70 14.37 1.62
N PHE A 53 -9.56 14.44 0.94
CA PHE A 53 -8.26 14.52 1.61
C PHE A 53 -7.91 15.95 2.06
N LEU A 54 -7.40 16.08 3.28
CA LEU A 54 -6.83 17.34 3.78
C LEU A 54 -5.71 17.85 2.85
N PRO A 55 -5.51 19.19 2.73
CA PRO A 55 -4.59 19.78 1.76
C PRO A 55 -3.15 19.24 1.84
N ASN A 56 -2.63 19.00 3.03
CA ASN A 56 -1.27 18.46 3.24
C ASN A 56 -1.16 17.01 2.71
N ILE A 57 -2.15 16.16 2.99
CA ILE A 57 -2.20 14.78 2.50
C ILE A 57 -2.42 14.78 0.98
N ARG A 58 -3.36 15.57 0.50
CA ARG A 58 -3.67 15.69 -0.93
C ARG A 58 -2.45 16.13 -1.74
N ASN A 59 -1.73 17.15 -1.31
CA ASN A 59 -0.55 17.64 -2.01
C ASN A 59 0.62 16.64 -2.03
N TYR A 60 0.70 15.80 -1.00
CA TYR A 60 1.68 14.72 -0.97
C TYR A 60 1.28 13.55 -1.85
N TYR A 61 0.02 13.10 -1.74
CA TYR A 61 -0.45 11.85 -2.34
C TYR A 61 -0.87 12.03 -3.80
N PHE A 62 -1.45 13.18 -4.14
CA PHE A 62 -1.93 13.51 -5.48
C PHE A 62 -1.30 14.81 -6.02
N PRO A 63 0.03 14.85 -6.18
CA PRO A 63 0.74 16.08 -6.56
C PRO A 63 0.33 16.60 -7.95
N THR A 64 -0.30 15.77 -8.76
CA THR A 64 -0.77 16.14 -10.10
C THR A 64 -1.98 17.09 -10.09
N PHE A 65 -2.67 17.28 -8.96
CA PHE A 65 -3.69 18.32 -8.84
C PHE A 65 -3.15 19.74 -9.06
N GLU A 66 -1.83 19.93 -8.92
CA GLU A 66 -1.15 21.17 -9.27
C GLU A 66 -0.91 21.34 -10.79
N PHE A 67 -1.15 20.29 -11.61
CA PHE A 67 -1.00 20.35 -13.06
C PHE A 67 -2.23 21.00 -13.69
N ARG A 68 -2.25 22.34 -13.78
CA ARG A 68 -3.37 23.12 -14.32
C ARG A 68 -2.95 23.99 -15.48
N GLY A 69 -3.89 24.30 -16.35
CA GLY A 69 -3.73 25.25 -17.42
C GLY A 69 -2.51 24.98 -18.31
N GLU A 70 -1.57 25.92 -18.34
CA GLU A 70 -0.36 25.84 -19.17
C GLU A 70 0.60 24.73 -18.69
N VAL A 71 0.71 24.50 -17.38
CA VAL A 71 1.57 23.45 -16.82
C VAL A 71 1.17 22.06 -17.33
N LEU A 72 -0.14 21.78 -17.37
CA LEU A 72 -0.66 20.53 -17.92
C LEU A 72 -0.40 20.40 -19.42
N LYS A 73 -0.60 21.49 -20.18
CA LYS A 73 -0.32 21.51 -21.62
C LYS A 73 1.15 21.28 -21.92
N GLU A 74 2.04 21.92 -21.15
CA GLU A 74 3.49 21.77 -21.28
C GLU A 74 3.93 20.36 -20.89
N PHE A 75 3.39 19.81 -19.80
CA PHE A 75 3.68 18.44 -19.40
C PHE A 75 3.29 17.44 -20.49
N ASN A 76 2.09 17.56 -21.06
CA ASN A 76 1.61 16.64 -22.11
C ASN A 76 2.49 16.69 -23.36
N LYS A 77 3.01 17.87 -23.75
CA LYS A 77 3.91 18.06 -24.91
C LYS A 77 5.37 17.68 -24.62
N SER A 78 5.73 17.48 -23.36
CA SER A 78 7.13 17.22 -22.96
C SER A 78 7.59 15.85 -23.43
N SER A 79 8.90 15.74 -23.70
CA SER A 79 9.55 14.45 -23.97
C SER A 79 9.45 13.52 -22.78
N VAL A 80 9.60 12.22 -23.02
CA VAL A 80 9.55 11.19 -21.96
C VAL A 80 10.62 11.47 -20.87
N GLU A 81 11.80 11.93 -21.26
CA GLU A 81 12.87 12.27 -20.31
C GLU A 81 12.52 13.48 -19.42
N LYS A 82 11.86 14.51 -20.00
CA LYS A 82 11.37 15.66 -19.23
C LYS A 82 10.24 15.25 -18.29
N LYS A 83 9.29 14.44 -18.77
CA LYS A 83 8.21 13.83 -17.92
C LYS A 83 8.81 13.05 -16.78
N LYS A 84 9.77 12.15 -17.04
CA LYS A 84 10.49 11.39 -16.01
C LYS A 84 11.11 12.31 -14.95
N SER A 85 11.80 13.39 -15.37
CA SER A 85 12.43 14.32 -14.42
C SER A 85 11.42 15.05 -13.53
N ILE A 86 10.21 15.29 -14.01
CA ILE A 86 9.13 15.91 -13.22
C ILE A 86 8.53 14.87 -12.27
N ILE A 87 8.16 13.69 -12.77
CA ILE A 87 7.47 12.65 -12.01
C ILE A 87 8.36 12.06 -10.91
N SER A 88 9.64 11.82 -11.21
CA SER A 88 10.56 11.27 -10.21
C SER A 88 10.82 12.19 -9.01
N LYS A 89 10.46 13.46 -9.09
CA LYS A 89 10.54 14.41 -7.97
C LYS A 89 9.28 14.44 -7.12
N GLN A 90 8.17 13.89 -7.63
CA GLN A 90 6.92 13.80 -6.90
C GLN A 90 6.99 12.73 -5.82
N ASN A 91 6.21 12.91 -4.75
CA ASN A 91 6.17 11.94 -3.67
C ASN A 91 5.44 10.66 -4.07
N VAL A 92 4.45 10.78 -4.94
CA VAL A 92 3.66 9.65 -5.46
C VAL A 92 3.44 9.81 -6.96
N ALA A 93 3.59 8.73 -7.70
CA ALA A 93 3.31 8.62 -9.12
C ALA A 93 2.33 7.47 -9.36
N CYS A 94 1.18 7.77 -9.95
CA CYS A 94 0.16 6.79 -10.31
C CYS A 94 0.17 6.55 -11.81
N PHE A 95 0.03 5.28 -12.20
CA PHE A 95 -0.06 4.86 -13.59
C PHE A 95 -1.26 3.93 -13.74
N THR A 96 -2.01 4.08 -14.83
CA THR A 96 -3.01 3.12 -15.26
C THR A 96 -2.44 2.28 -16.41
N TYR A 97 -2.77 1.00 -16.43
CA TYR A 97 -2.41 0.13 -17.54
C TYR A 97 -3.59 0.04 -18.51
N ASP A 98 -3.35 0.45 -19.76
CA ASP A 98 -4.38 0.45 -20.79
C ASP A 98 -4.72 -0.99 -21.20
N LEU A 99 -5.90 -1.41 -20.79
CA LEU A 99 -6.49 -2.67 -21.19
C LEU A 99 -7.12 -2.44 -22.57
N ALA A 100 -6.35 -2.70 -23.64
CA ALA A 100 -6.84 -2.52 -25.02
C ALA A 100 -8.07 -3.38 -25.34
N GLU A 101 -8.28 -4.46 -24.58
CA GLU A 101 -9.41 -5.37 -24.67
C GLU A 101 -9.77 -5.90 -23.28
N ASP A 102 -10.98 -6.45 -23.14
CA ASP A 102 -11.44 -7.07 -21.91
C ASP A 102 -10.52 -8.23 -21.52
N ILE A 103 -9.83 -8.08 -20.39
CA ILE A 103 -9.01 -9.14 -19.83
C ILE A 103 -9.91 -10.07 -19.03
N GLN A 104 -9.96 -11.33 -19.45
CA GLN A 104 -10.66 -12.39 -18.73
C GLN A 104 -9.68 -13.33 -18.06
N GLY A 105 -10.04 -13.78 -16.88
CA GLY A 105 -9.27 -14.75 -16.15
C GLY A 105 -10.13 -15.88 -15.61
N LYS A 106 -9.45 -16.95 -15.19
CA LYS A 106 -10.06 -18.10 -14.53
C LYS A 106 -9.25 -18.47 -13.30
N VAL A 107 -9.94 -18.65 -12.19
CA VAL A 107 -9.37 -19.20 -10.95
C VAL A 107 -9.88 -20.62 -10.81
N GLY A 108 -8.97 -21.60 -10.71
CA GLY A 108 -9.30 -23.00 -10.61
C GLY A 108 -9.30 -23.75 -11.94
N ASP A 109 -9.06 -25.07 -11.88
CA ASP A 109 -8.94 -25.91 -13.09
C ASP A 109 -10.32 -26.43 -13.57
N GLU A 110 -10.98 -27.33 -12.84
CA GLU A 110 -12.25 -27.96 -13.29
C GLU A 110 -13.47 -27.13 -12.94
N ASP A 111 -13.59 -26.69 -11.66
CA ASP A 111 -14.69 -25.84 -11.16
C ASP A 111 -14.26 -24.37 -11.06
N GLY A 112 -13.64 -23.86 -12.10
CA GLY A 112 -13.03 -22.53 -12.07
C GLY A 112 -14.03 -21.41 -12.19
N ILE A 113 -13.80 -20.36 -11.41
CA ILE A 113 -14.58 -19.12 -11.43
C ILE A 113 -13.97 -18.17 -12.45
N PHE A 114 -14.79 -17.73 -13.42
CA PHE A 114 -14.38 -16.77 -14.42
C PHE A 114 -14.55 -15.34 -13.90
N PHE A 115 -13.59 -14.49 -14.19
CA PHE A 115 -13.59 -13.09 -13.80
C PHE A 115 -13.10 -12.19 -14.93
N LYS A 116 -13.52 -10.94 -14.86
CA LYS A 116 -13.03 -9.86 -15.73
C LYS A 116 -12.11 -8.95 -14.94
N VAL A 117 -11.05 -8.47 -15.59
CA VAL A 117 -10.20 -7.41 -15.07
C VAL A 117 -10.74 -6.07 -15.58
N GLU A 118 -11.16 -5.21 -14.65
CA GLU A 118 -11.73 -3.90 -14.96
C GLU A 118 -10.69 -2.80 -15.04
N ASP A 119 -9.72 -2.82 -14.12
CA ASP A 119 -8.66 -1.81 -14.05
C ASP A 119 -7.38 -2.39 -13.47
N ILE A 120 -6.25 -1.84 -13.92
CA ILE A 120 -4.93 -2.09 -13.35
C ILE A 120 -4.28 -0.74 -13.07
N GLU A 121 -3.92 -0.50 -11.81
CA GLU A 121 -3.21 0.70 -11.41
C GLU A 121 -1.88 0.36 -10.73
N ILE A 122 -0.85 1.16 -11.00
CA ILE A 122 0.45 1.08 -10.35
C ILE A 122 0.67 2.36 -9.57
N ILE A 123 0.78 2.27 -8.25
CA ILE A 123 0.98 3.41 -7.37
C ILE A 123 2.40 3.33 -6.80
N CYS A 124 3.25 4.29 -7.16
CA CYS A 124 4.67 4.32 -6.82
C CYS A 124 4.96 5.45 -5.84
N PHE A 125 5.36 5.13 -4.62
CA PHE A 125 5.86 6.10 -3.67
C PHE A 125 7.36 6.30 -3.86
N ARG A 126 7.84 7.54 -3.71
CA ARG A 126 9.25 7.88 -3.89
C ARG A 126 10.21 7.14 -2.96
N SER A 127 9.71 6.60 -1.86
CA SER A 127 10.45 5.70 -0.96
C SER A 127 10.80 4.34 -1.60
N GLY A 128 10.36 4.10 -2.83
CA GLY A 128 10.51 2.84 -3.55
C GLY A 128 9.43 1.80 -3.24
N ILE A 129 8.52 2.06 -2.30
CA ILE A 129 7.37 1.20 -2.06
C ILE A 129 6.34 1.46 -3.16
N CYS A 130 5.94 0.40 -3.84
CA CYS A 130 4.97 0.45 -4.93
C CYS A 130 3.85 -0.56 -4.71
N PHE A 131 2.69 -0.29 -5.27
CA PHE A 131 1.54 -1.18 -5.26
C PHE A 131 1.08 -1.44 -6.69
N PHE A 132 0.95 -2.71 -7.04
CA PHE A 132 0.21 -3.14 -8.21
C PHE A 132 -1.20 -3.47 -7.74
N THR A 133 -2.22 -2.89 -8.35
CA THR A 133 -3.61 -3.11 -7.99
C THR A 133 -4.38 -3.63 -9.20
N LEU A 134 -5.21 -4.63 -8.97
CA LEU A 134 -6.00 -5.31 -9.99
C LEU A 134 -7.46 -5.30 -9.55
N LYS A 135 -8.32 -4.55 -10.25
CA LYS A 135 -9.77 -4.55 -10.03
C LYS A 135 -10.41 -5.67 -10.85
N THR A 136 -11.20 -6.49 -10.19
CA THR A 136 -11.87 -7.64 -10.80
C THR A 136 -13.36 -7.67 -10.48
N ILE A 137 -14.14 -8.26 -11.38
CA ILE A 137 -15.55 -8.63 -11.17
C ILE A 137 -15.77 -10.07 -11.63
N ILE A 138 -16.68 -10.78 -10.97
CA ILE A 138 -17.14 -12.10 -11.42
C ILE A 138 -18.30 -11.87 -12.40
N GLU A 139 -18.17 -12.41 -13.63
CA GLU A 139 -19.18 -12.18 -14.68
C GLU A 139 -20.24 -13.28 -14.74
N ASN A 140 -19.85 -14.52 -14.48
CA ASN A 140 -20.71 -15.69 -14.76
C ASN A 140 -21.49 -16.19 -13.54
N SER A 141 -21.38 -15.50 -12.42
CA SER A 141 -22.10 -15.85 -11.20
C SER A 141 -22.48 -14.60 -10.42
N ASN A 142 -23.67 -14.64 -9.85
CA ASN A 142 -24.14 -13.67 -8.85
C ASN A 142 -24.30 -14.32 -7.47
N GLU A 143 -23.75 -15.51 -7.27
CA GLU A 143 -23.78 -16.19 -5.99
C GLU A 143 -22.69 -15.64 -5.06
N PHE A 144 -23.08 -15.30 -3.85
CA PHE A 144 -22.14 -14.81 -2.84
C PHE A 144 -21.09 -15.86 -2.45
N ALA A 145 -21.48 -17.14 -2.49
CA ALA A 145 -20.57 -18.25 -2.23
C ALA A 145 -19.40 -18.29 -3.21
N ASP A 146 -19.64 -17.99 -4.49
CA ASP A 146 -18.59 -17.93 -5.50
C ASP A 146 -17.64 -16.74 -5.27
N LEU A 147 -18.16 -15.61 -4.78
CA LEU A 147 -17.32 -14.46 -4.39
C LEU A 147 -16.40 -14.82 -3.21
N LEU A 148 -16.89 -15.58 -2.23
CA LEU A 148 -16.06 -16.05 -1.11
C LEU A 148 -14.89 -16.91 -1.63
N ASP A 149 -15.22 -17.92 -2.44
CA ASP A 149 -14.22 -18.83 -3.00
C ASP A 149 -13.24 -18.10 -3.94
N PHE A 150 -13.74 -17.19 -4.77
CA PHE A 150 -12.93 -16.38 -5.65
C PHE A 150 -11.89 -15.55 -4.87
N ASN A 151 -12.34 -14.78 -3.88
CA ASN A 151 -11.46 -13.95 -3.07
C ASN A 151 -10.44 -14.78 -2.30
N TYR A 152 -10.86 -15.92 -1.74
CA TYR A 152 -9.98 -16.84 -1.02
C TYR A 152 -8.88 -17.41 -1.90
N ARG A 153 -9.24 -17.95 -3.07
CA ARG A 153 -8.30 -18.56 -4.02
C ARG A 153 -7.35 -17.54 -4.63
N PHE A 154 -7.85 -16.32 -4.92
CA PHE A 154 -7.06 -15.29 -5.58
C PHE A 154 -6.02 -14.64 -4.67
N LYS A 155 -6.26 -14.52 -3.37
CA LYS A 155 -5.34 -13.84 -2.46
C LYS A 155 -3.98 -14.53 -2.32
N ASP A 156 -3.94 -15.85 -2.42
CA ASP A 156 -2.74 -16.67 -2.17
C ASP A 156 -1.98 -16.97 -3.46
N ILE A 157 -0.95 -16.18 -3.77
CA ILE A 157 -0.14 -16.35 -4.98
C ILE A 157 0.99 -17.37 -4.79
N ASN A 158 1.42 -17.63 -3.56
CA ASN A 158 2.58 -18.47 -3.25
C ASN A 158 2.18 -19.83 -2.69
N SER A 159 1.84 -20.73 -3.58
CA SER A 159 1.64 -22.16 -3.26
C SER A 159 2.91 -22.92 -2.81
N GLU A 160 4.09 -22.31 -2.92
CA GLU A 160 5.35 -22.99 -2.59
C GLU A 160 5.53 -23.30 -1.09
N PHE A 161 4.87 -22.57 -0.20
CA PHE A 161 4.97 -22.78 1.25
C PHE A 161 4.11 -23.91 1.81
N LEU A 162 3.11 -24.31 1.08
CA LEU A 162 2.21 -25.37 1.50
C LEU A 162 2.24 -26.43 0.39
N ASN A 163 2.97 -27.51 0.54
CA ASN A 163 2.96 -28.68 -0.35
C ASN A 163 1.54 -29.27 -0.60
N LEU A 164 0.54 -28.40 -0.62
CA LEU A 164 -0.85 -28.70 -0.87
C LEU A 164 -1.13 -28.49 -2.36
N LYS A 165 -1.39 -29.58 -3.07
CA LYS A 165 -1.80 -29.64 -4.49
C LYS A 165 -3.10 -28.87 -4.83
N SER A 166 -3.62 -28.06 -3.91
CA SER A 166 -4.93 -27.39 -4.02
C SER A 166 -4.88 -25.89 -4.30
N PHE A 167 -3.69 -25.29 -4.47
CA PHE A 167 -3.60 -23.88 -4.86
C PHE A 167 -3.59 -23.81 -6.38
N GLU A 168 -4.74 -23.44 -6.88
CA GLU A 168 -5.07 -23.38 -8.28
C GLU A 168 -4.34 -22.21 -8.95
N ASN A 169 -3.75 -22.48 -10.08
CA ASN A 169 -3.12 -21.47 -10.91
C ASN A 169 -4.17 -20.43 -11.34
N ILE A 170 -3.94 -19.17 -11.05
CA ILE A 170 -4.74 -18.07 -11.57
C ILE A 170 -4.26 -17.81 -13.00
N LYS A 171 -5.07 -18.22 -13.97
CA LYS A 171 -4.76 -18.07 -15.40
C LYS A 171 -5.47 -16.82 -15.92
N ILE A 172 -4.71 -15.95 -16.57
CA ILE A 172 -5.25 -14.76 -17.22
C ILE A 172 -4.99 -14.86 -18.71
N GLN A 173 -6.06 -14.82 -19.49
CA GLN A 173 -6.02 -14.75 -20.93
C GLN A 173 -6.32 -13.31 -21.37
N THR A 174 -5.45 -12.79 -22.19
CA THR A 174 -5.64 -11.48 -22.78
C THR A 174 -5.24 -11.55 -24.26
N SER A 175 -5.92 -10.81 -25.11
CA SER A 175 -5.46 -10.63 -26.49
C SER A 175 -4.14 -9.86 -26.60
N THR A 176 -3.78 -9.17 -25.54
CA THR A 176 -2.53 -8.43 -25.40
C THR A 176 -1.32 -9.33 -25.23
N PHE A 177 -1.52 -10.50 -24.64
CA PHE A 177 -0.52 -11.54 -24.49
C PHE A 177 -1.01 -12.73 -25.33
N SER A 178 -0.23 -13.15 -26.29
CA SER A 178 -0.60 -14.24 -27.21
C SER A 178 -0.94 -15.56 -26.50
N ASP A 179 -0.56 -15.69 -25.23
CA ASP A 179 -0.69 -16.89 -24.43
C ASP A 179 -1.43 -16.63 -23.11
N VAL A 180 -1.97 -17.70 -22.52
CA VAL A 180 -2.50 -17.70 -21.14
C VAL A 180 -1.35 -17.56 -20.17
N LYS A 181 -1.39 -16.54 -19.31
CA LYS A 181 -0.35 -16.26 -18.31
C LYS A 181 -0.82 -16.54 -16.90
N ASP A 182 0.11 -16.93 -16.05
CA ASP A 182 -0.07 -16.90 -14.60
C ASP A 182 -0.10 -15.47 -14.11
N ILE A 183 -0.83 -15.20 -13.02
CA ILE A 183 -0.93 -13.87 -12.43
C ILE A 183 0.43 -13.29 -12.04
N THR A 184 1.36 -14.12 -11.60
CA THR A 184 2.71 -13.69 -11.23
C THR A 184 3.54 -13.27 -12.45
N GLU A 185 3.32 -13.91 -13.60
CA GLU A 185 3.92 -13.52 -14.86
C GLU A 185 3.33 -12.21 -15.37
N LEU A 186 2.00 -12.05 -15.25
CA LEU A 186 1.35 -10.79 -15.61
C LEU A 186 1.90 -9.61 -14.78
N ILE A 187 2.02 -9.79 -13.47
CA ILE A 187 2.62 -8.77 -12.59
C ILE A 187 4.05 -8.47 -13.00
N ALA A 188 4.86 -9.51 -13.29
CA ALA A 188 6.24 -9.34 -13.69
C ALA A 188 6.37 -8.60 -15.03
N ASP A 189 5.51 -8.88 -15.99
CA ASP A 189 5.49 -8.24 -17.30
C ASP A 189 5.13 -6.76 -17.18
N ILE A 190 4.08 -6.44 -16.43
CA ILE A 190 3.59 -5.06 -16.26
C ILE A 190 4.57 -4.25 -15.41
N THR A 191 4.95 -4.76 -14.24
CA THR A 191 5.84 -4.03 -13.32
C THR A 191 7.30 -4.15 -13.74
N GLY A 192 7.66 -5.21 -14.45
CA GLY A 192 9.03 -5.53 -14.80
C GLY A 192 9.88 -6.01 -13.64
N ILE A 193 9.24 -6.51 -12.58
CA ILE A 193 9.89 -7.08 -11.40
C ILE A 193 9.63 -8.57 -11.38
N SER A 194 10.67 -9.37 -11.63
CA SER A 194 10.58 -10.83 -11.64
C SER A 194 10.68 -11.43 -10.24
N LYS A 195 10.21 -12.69 -10.08
CA LYS A 195 10.40 -13.46 -8.84
C LYS A 195 11.89 -13.57 -8.44
N LYS A 196 12.82 -13.56 -9.42
CA LYS A 196 14.26 -13.64 -9.17
C LYS A 196 14.87 -12.35 -8.60
N ASP A 197 14.22 -11.20 -8.81
CA ASP A 197 14.66 -9.91 -8.31
C ASP A 197 14.25 -9.65 -6.84
N LYS A 198 13.52 -10.59 -6.23
CA LYS A 198 13.15 -10.53 -4.80
C LYS A 198 14.42 -10.81 -3.97
N GLU A 199 15.07 -9.74 -3.53
CA GLU A 199 16.08 -9.84 -2.48
C GLU A 199 15.42 -10.39 -1.20
N LYS A 200 16.10 -11.25 -0.44
CA LYS A 200 15.64 -11.77 0.86
C LYS A 200 15.14 -10.66 1.80
N ARG A 201 15.67 -9.44 1.65
CA ARG A 201 15.29 -8.25 2.39
C ARG A 201 13.86 -7.78 2.05
N VAL A 202 13.44 -7.90 0.80
CA VAL A 202 12.09 -7.52 0.38
C VAL A 202 11.06 -8.46 0.96
N GLU A 203 11.37 -9.76 1.05
CA GLU A 203 10.48 -10.78 1.61
C GLU A 203 10.19 -10.57 3.11
N SER A 204 11.10 -9.94 3.86
CA SER A 204 10.88 -9.61 5.26
C SER A 204 9.92 -8.45 5.49
N ILE A 205 9.76 -7.56 4.50
CA ILE A 205 9.00 -6.32 4.61
C ILE A 205 7.61 -6.48 3.97
N VAL A 206 7.55 -7.14 2.82
CA VAL A 206 6.35 -7.23 1.96
C VAL A 206 5.74 -8.62 2.05
N SER A 207 4.41 -8.68 2.21
CA SER A 207 3.68 -9.94 2.12
C SER A 207 3.84 -10.57 0.73
N SER A 208 3.96 -11.89 0.71
CA SER A 208 3.93 -12.65 -0.55
C SER A 208 2.53 -12.78 -1.14
N ASN A 209 1.50 -12.46 -0.37
CA ASN A 209 0.09 -12.57 -0.74
C ASN A 209 -0.51 -11.22 -1.10
N PHE A 210 -1.59 -11.22 -1.83
CA PHE A 210 -2.38 -10.02 -2.08
C PHE A 210 -3.07 -9.53 -0.81
N TYR A 211 -3.13 -8.21 -0.66
CA TYR A 211 -4.14 -7.58 0.17
C TYR A 211 -5.45 -7.53 -0.61
N THR A 212 -6.55 -7.81 0.07
CA THR A 212 -7.88 -7.84 -0.55
C THR A 212 -8.69 -6.62 -0.13
N TYR A 213 -9.26 -5.94 -1.11
CA TYR A 213 -10.15 -4.81 -0.89
C TYR A 213 -11.42 -5.04 -1.71
N SER A 214 -12.51 -5.44 -1.04
CA SER A 214 -13.68 -5.98 -1.71
C SER A 214 -14.96 -5.25 -1.32
N TYR A 215 -15.83 -5.10 -2.30
CA TYR A 215 -17.16 -4.53 -2.17
C TYR A 215 -18.21 -5.55 -2.57
N VAL A 216 -19.23 -5.76 -1.75
CA VAL A 216 -20.37 -6.60 -2.09
C VAL A 216 -21.68 -5.96 -1.63
N CYS A 217 -22.63 -5.87 -2.53
CA CYS A 217 -24.00 -5.47 -2.28
C CYS A 217 -24.91 -6.69 -2.53
N LEU A 218 -25.56 -7.19 -1.50
CA LEU A 218 -26.53 -8.29 -1.61
C LEU A 218 -27.84 -7.79 -2.21
N GLU A 219 -28.62 -8.69 -2.80
CA GLU A 219 -30.00 -8.40 -3.16
C GLU A 219 -30.82 -8.03 -1.92
N SER A 220 -31.80 -7.13 -2.09
CA SER A 220 -32.60 -6.56 -0.99
C SER A 220 -33.44 -7.57 -0.20
N ASN A 221 -33.74 -8.73 -0.80
CA ASN A 221 -34.47 -9.83 -0.14
C ASN A 221 -33.67 -10.51 0.97
N HIS A 222 -32.33 -10.45 0.91
CA HIS A 222 -31.46 -11.11 1.89
C HIS A 222 -31.24 -10.27 3.15
N TRP A 223 -31.20 -8.94 3.04
CA TRP A 223 -30.99 -8.06 4.19
C TRP A 223 -31.92 -6.84 4.09
N ASN A 224 -32.98 -6.83 4.87
CA ASN A 224 -34.02 -5.81 4.87
C ASN A 224 -34.62 -5.60 6.27
N GLU A 225 -35.73 -4.86 6.40
CA GLU A 225 -36.37 -4.56 7.67
C GLU A 225 -36.97 -5.77 8.38
N LYS A 226 -37.30 -6.83 7.62
CA LYS A 226 -37.91 -8.06 8.13
C LYS A 226 -36.88 -9.14 8.48
N THR A 227 -35.64 -8.94 8.09
CA THR A 227 -34.55 -9.90 8.28
C THR A 227 -33.56 -9.40 9.32
N ASN A 228 -33.23 -10.23 10.29
CA ASN A 228 -32.18 -9.94 11.24
C ASN A 228 -30.82 -10.20 10.60
N PHE A 229 -29.77 -9.42 10.94
CA PHE A 229 -28.41 -9.61 10.46
C PHE A 229 -27.76 -10.91 11.00
N ASP A 230 -28.27 -11.44 12.11
CA ASP A 230 -27.68 -12.60 12.80
C ASP A 230 -27.51 -13.82 11.88
N TYR A 231 -28.42 -14.03 10.92
CA TYR A 231 -28.29 -15.16 9.99
C TYR A 231 -27.21 -14.92 8.90
N LEU A 232 -26.77 -13.66 8.69
CA LEU A 232 -25.69 -13.28 7.78
C LEU A 232 -24.32 -13.21 8.47
N GLU A 233 -24.30 -13.30 9.80
CA GLU A 233 -23.08 -13.09 10.59
C GLU A 233 -21.95 -14.04 10.17
N SER A 234 -22.27 -15.33 9.98
CA SER A 234 -21.28 -16.32 9.53
C SER A 234 -20.70 -16.00 8.15
N ASP A 235 -21.57 -15.60 7.21
CA ASP A 235 -21.15 -15.23 5.85
C ASP A 235 -20.37 -13.93 5.85
N PHE A 236 -20.79 -12.96 6.64
CA PHE A 236 -20.04 -11.72 6.85
C PHE A 236 -18.65 -11.97 7.46
N LEU A 237 -18.53 -12.87 8.44
CA LEU A 237 -17.22 -13.25 9.03
C LEU A 237 -16.31 -13.92 7.99
N LYS A 238 -16.85 -14.84 7.17
CA LYS A 238 -16.08 -15.45 6.08
C LYS A 238 -15.61 -14.41 5.08
N TYR A 239 -16.49 -13.54 4.62
CA TYR A 239 -16.16 -12.48 3.67
C TYR A 239 -15.12 -11.51 4.23
N SER A 240 -15.29 -11.10 5.47
CA SER A 240 -14.39 -10.14 6.13
C SER A 240 -12.96 -10.64 6.27
N ASN A 241 -12.80 -11.94 6.55
CA ASN A 241 -11.50 -12.59 6.73
C ASN A 241 -10.97 -13.29 5.46
N VAL A 242 -11.70 -13.15 4.34
CA VAL A 242 -11.35 -13.78 3.07
C VAL A 242 -11.17 -15.29 3.21
N LEU A 243 -12.19 -15.94 3.76
CA LEU A 243 -12.25 -17.39 3.97
C LEU A 243 -13.15 -18.05 2.92
N PRO A 244 -12.92 -19.34 2.59
CA PRO A 244 -13.74 -20.06 1.60
C PRO A 244 -15.15 -20.33 2.14
N LYS A 245 -16.09 -20.62 1.23
CA LYS A 245 -17.50 -20.89 1.59
C LYS A 245 -17.66 -22.05 2.59
N ASP A 246 -16.85 -23.09 2.43
CA ASP A 246 -16.92 -24.32 3.24
C ASP A 246 -16.19 -24.19 4.59
N PHE A 247 -15.65 -23.01 4.91
CA PHE A 247 -14.99 -22.79 6.19
C PHE A 247 -16.00 -22.93 7.35
N ASN A 248 -15.70 -23.84 8.29
CA ASN A 248 -16.54 -24.02 9.47
C ASN A 248 -16.15 -23.00 10.55
N SER A 249 -16.96 -21.94 10.67
CA SER A 249 -16.72 -20.83 11.60
C SER A 249 -16.87 -21.23 13.08
N ASP A 250 -17.50 -22.36 13.40
CA ASP A 250 -17.79 -22.73 14.78
C ASP A 250 -16.54 -23.13 15.57
N PHE A 251 -15.48 -23.58 14.90
CA PHE A 251 -14.23 -23.99 15.55
C PHE A 251 -13.31 -22.84 15.95
N ASP A 252 -13.40 -21.66 15.31
CA ASP A 252 -12.43 -20.57 15.50
C ASP A 252 -13.08 -19.18 15.65
N LYS A 253 -14.41 -19.14 15.92
CA LYS A 253 -15.18 -17.88 15.94
C LYS A 253 -14.53 -16.82 16.83
N SER A 254 -14.10 -17.18 18.04
CA SER A 254 -13.48 -16.25 18.98
C SER A 254 -12.14 -15.68 18.49
N ASN A 255 -11.29 -16.48 17.84
CA ASN A 255 -10.00 -16.05 17.29
C ASN A 255 -10.17 -15.16 16.07
N ILE A 256 -11.19 -15.40 15.25
CA ILE A 256 -11.51 -14.63 14.06
C ILE A 256 -12.09 -13.27 14.46
N GLU A 257 -13.00 -13.22 15.40
CA GLU A 257 -13.64 -12.00 15.90
C GLU A 257 -12.62 -11.04 16.53
N HIS A 258 -11.65 -11.55 17.29
CA HIS A 258 -10.62 -10.71 17.92
C HIS A 258 -9.73 -9.97 16.93
N ARG A 259 -9.61 -10.45 15.69
CA ARG A 259 -8.79 -9.83 14.63
C ARG A 259 -9.61 -8.95 13.70
N LEU A 260 -10.92 -8.98 13.82
CA LEU A 260 -11.86 -8.28 12.96
C LEU A 260 -12.30 -6.98 13.63
N HIS A 261 -12.11 -5.86 12.93
CA HIS A 261 -12.64 -4.57 13.33
C HIS A 261 -13.75 -4.17 12.37
N VAL A 262 -14.95 -4.00 12.90
CA VAL A 262 -16.16 -3.70 12.13
C VAL A 262 -16.57 -2.24 12.36
N ILE A 263 -16.85 -1.54 11.28
CA ILE A 263 -17.40 -0.20 11.27
C ILE A 263 -18.88 -0.30 10.88
N GLU A 264 -19.75 0.05 11.83
CA GLU A 264 -21.21 -0.02 11.70
C GLU A 264 -21.80 1.36 11.94
N LYS A 265 -21.78 2.22 10.92
CA LYS A 265 -22.37 3.56 11.03
C LYS A 265 -23.80 3.60 10.53
N MET A 266 -24.12 2.77 9.54
CA MET A 266 -25.42 2.70 8.90
C MET A 266 -26.04 1.31 9.04
N LYS A 267 -27.38 1.25 9.01
CA LYS A 267 -28.14 0.02 9.27
C LYS A 267 -27.88 -1.08 8.24
N TYR A 268 -27.63 -0.73 6.99
CA TYR A 268 -27.59 -1.67 5.87
C TYR A 268 -26.26 -1.75 5.17
N TYR A 269 -25.18 -1.33 5.82
CA TYR A 269 -23.83 -1.68 5.42
C TYR A 269 -22.86 -1.75 6.61
N LYS A 270 -21.86 -2.59 6.48
CA LYS A 270 -20.79 -2.80 7.44
C LYS A 270 -19.46 -2.85 6.69
N THR A 271 -18.46 -2.21 7.22
CA THR A 271 -17.09 -2.33 6.70
C THR A 271 -16.23 -3.07 7.69
N ALA A 272 -15.63 -4.15 7.24
CA ALA A 272 -14.72 -4.97 8.02
C ALA A 272 -13.27 -4.67 7.63
N VAL A 273 -12.41 -4.48 8.62
CA VAL A 273 -10.97 -4.22 8.41
C VAL A 273 -10.16 -5.25 9.17
N THR A 274 -9.24 -5.91 8.47
CA THR A 274 -8.24 -6.82 9.02
C THR A 274 -6.85 -6.38 8.60
N ARG A 275 -5.80 -7.07 9.05
CA ARG A 275 -4.41 -6.77 8.64
C ARG A 275 -4.16 -6.95 7.13
N THR A 276 -4.96 -7.77 6.46
CA THR A 276 -4.75 -8.16 5.05
C THR A 276 -5.95 -7.84 4.16
N SER A 277 -7.05 -7.36 4.73
CA SER A 277 -8.26 -7.07 3.95
C SER A 277 -9.01 -5.85 4.49
N SER A 278 -9.74 -5.20 3.58
CA SER A 278 -10.79 -4.24 3.91
C SER A 278 -11.98 -4.55 3.01
N ASN A 279 -13.10 -4.98 3.62
CA ASN A 279 -14.23 -5.51 2.87
C ASN A 279 -15.52 -4.82 3.32
N LEU A 280 -16.27 -4.29 2.35
CA LEU A 280 -17.57 -3.66 2.59
C LEU A 280 -18.69 -4.61 2.18
N PHE A 281 -19.62 -4.83 3.09
CA PHE A 281 -20.76 -5.71 2.93
C PHE A 281 -22.05 -4.91 3.14
N CYS A 282 -22.92 -4.86 2.15
CA CYS A 282 -24.14 -4.06 2.21
C CYS A 282 -25.36 -4.73 1.58
N SER A 283 -26.52 -4.14 1.83
CA SER A 283 -27.80 -4.56 1.24
C SER A 283 -28.23 -3.63 0.13
N GLY A 284 -28.76 -4.20 -0.92
CA GLY A 284 -29.41 -3.48 -2.03
C GLY A 284 -30.80 -2.90 -1.71
N ILE A 285 -31.22 -2.89 -0.45
CA ILE A 285 -32.45 -2.23 -0.02
C ILE A 285 -32.35 -0.71 -0.16
N ASP A 286 -31.16 -0.16 0.10
CA ASP A 286 -30.86 1.25 -0.07
C ASP A 286 -30.17 1.50 -1.42
N THR A 287 -30.73 2.40 -2.22
CA THR A 287 -30.16 2.77 -3.51
C THR A 287 -28.76 3.35 -3.41
N TYR A 288 -28.47 4.07 -2.33
CA TYR A 288 -27.14 4.57 -2.02
C TYR A 288 -26.06 3.47 -2.04
N ASN A 289 -26.41 2.27 -1.53
CA ASN A 289 -25.48 1.14 -1.41
C ASN A 289 -25.07 0.50 -2.74
N TYR A 290 -25.71 0.79 -3.86
CA TYR A 290 -25.31 0.27 -5.17
C TYR A 290 -25.15 1.35 -6.23
N THR A 291 -25.23 2.64 -5.85
CA THR A 291 -25.01 3.77 -6.73
C THR A 291 -23.82 4.64 -6.29
N LEU A 292 -23.93 5.30 -5.14
CA LEU A 292 -22.92 6.26 -4.68
C LEU A 292 -21.85 5.63 -3.77
N LEU A 293 -22.24 4.73 -2.87
CA LEU A 293 -21.30 4.09 -1.95
C LEU A 293 -20.18 3.30 -2.65
N PRO A 294 -20.43 2.56 -3.75
CA PRO A 294 -19.36 1.91 -4.51
C PRO A 294 -18.31 2.90 -5.00
N HIS A 295 -18.72 4.04 -5.55
CA HIS A 295 -17.79 5.08 -6.02
C HIS A 295 -16.99 5.70 -4.87
N LYS A 296 -17.66 6.00 -3.74
CA LYS A 296 -16.99 6.51 -2.54
C LYS A 296 -15.95 5.49 -2.02
N TYR A 297 -16.32 4.22 -1.99
CA TYR A 297 -15.43 3.15 -1.55
C TYR A 297 -14.27 2.94 -2.52
N GLU A 298 -14.50 3.04 -3.82
CA GLU A 298 -13.48 2.89 -4.87
C GLU A 298 -12.48 4.07 -4.94
N ASN A 299 -12.91 5.28 -4.64
CA ASN A 299 -12.07 6.47 -4.75
C ASN A 299 -11.48 6.88 -3.40
N GLU A 300 -12.32 7.29 -2.45
CA GLU A 300 -11.90 7.88 -1.19
C GLU A 300 -11.28 6.84 -0.24
N TYR A 301 -12.00 5.75 0.01
CA TYR A 301 -11.57 4.72 0.96
C TYR A 301 -10.48 3.82 0.38
N PHE A 302 -10.49 3.55 -0.92
CA PHE A 302 -9.42 2.80 -1.56
C PHE A 302 -8.06 3.49 -1.40
N TYR A 303 -7.96 4.78 -1.75
CA TYR A 303 -6.72 5.52 -1.56
C TYR A 303 -6.35 5.71 -0.09
N THR A 304 -7.33 5.78 0.80
CA THR A 304 -7.10 5.73 2.25
C THR A 304 -6.48 4.41 2.68
N TYR A 305 -6.98 3.28 2.16
CA TYR A 305 -6.43 1.95 2.44
C TYR A 305 -4.99 1.82 1.94
N ILE A 306 -4.72 2.22 0.69
CA ILE A 306 -3.35 2.25 0.13
C ILE A 306 -2.41 3.13 0.99
N LEU A 307 -2.87 4.29 1.45
CA LEU A 307 -2.09 5.16 2.33
C LEU A 307 -1.76 4.50 3.66
N GLY A 308 -2.72 3.79 4.26
CA GLY A 308 -2.50 3.01 5.49
C GLY A 308 -1.48 1.89 5.29
N LEU A 309 -1.63 1.11 4.22
CA LEU A 309 -0.67 0.07 3.85
C LEU A 309 0.73 0.66 3.59
N TYR A 310 0.81 1.79 2.87
CA TYR A 310 2.07 2.49 2.65
C TYR A 310 2.74 2.89 3.97
N LYS A 311 2.01 3.50 4.89
CA LYS A 311 2.56 3.88 6.21
C LYS A 311 3.11 2.66 6.95
N SER A 312 2.37 1.55 6.98
CA SER A 312 2.82 0.31 7.63
C SER A 312 4.09 -0.25 7.00
N LEU A 313 4.12 -0.38 5.66
CA LEU A 313 5.28 -0.90 4.94
C LEU A 313 6.50 0.03 5.04
N PHE A 314 6.27 1.33 5.04
CA PHE A 314 7.35 2.31 5.20
C PHE A 314 8.01 2.22 6.58
N LEU A 315 7.21 2.08 7.64
CA LEU A 315 7.72 1.87 8.99
C LEU A 315 8.49 0.55 9.10
N ARG A 316 7.99 -0.55 8.54
CA ARG A 316 8.72 -1.83 8.48
C ARG A 316 10.03 -1.71 7.70
N LYS A 317 10.02 -1.00 6.57
CA LYS A 317 11.24 -0.74 5.80
C LYS A 317 12.27 0.03 6.62
N LEU A 318 11.83 1.06 7.36
CA LEU A 318 12.70 1.80 8.27
C LEU A 318 13.26 0.89 9.38
N ASP A 319 12.43 0.03 9.95
CA ASP A 319 12.88 -0.91 10.98
C ASP A 319 13.95 -1.90 10.48
N ASP A 320 13.75 -2.44 9.28
CA ASP A 320 14.74 -3.32 8.65
C ASP A 320 16.06 -2.60 8.34
N ASP A 321 15.98 -1.34 7.92
CA ASP A 321 17.14 -0.51 7.61
C ASP A 321 18.01 -0.21 8.85
N PHE A 322 17.48 -0.28 10.10
CA PHE A 322 18.28 -0.14 11.32
C PHE A 322 19.37 -1.21 11.51
N LYS A 323 19.30 -2.29 10.76
CA LYS A 323 20.34 -3.35 10.75
C LYS A 323 21.64 -2.89 10.10
N ASP A 324 21.65 -1.78 9.35
CA ASP A 324 22.82 -1.25 8.64
C ASP A 324 23.15 0.17 9.13
N TYR A 325 24.28 0.27 9.88
CA TYR A 325 24.73 1.51 10.52
C TYR A 325 24.93 2.67 9.52
N ASP A 326 25.48 2.40 8.33
CA ASP A 326 25.76 3.42 7.32
C ASP A 326 24.48 4.03 6.72
N GLN A 327 23.35 3.33 6.83
CA GLN A 327 22.06 3.79 6.34
C GLN A 327 21.31 4.68 7.32
N ILE A 328 21.59 4.56 8.62
CA ILE A 328 20.85 5.24 9.70
C ILE A 328 20.78 6.76 9.50
N ILE A 329 21.87 7.39 9.09
CA ILE A 329 21.92 8.85 8.88
C ILE A 329 20.99 9.27 7.71
N LYS A 330 20.99 8.51 6.62
CA LYS A 330 20.14 8.79 5.45
C LYS A 330 18.66 8.57 5.77
N MET A 331 18.38 7.58 6.56
CA MET A 331 17.02 7.23 6.98
C MET A 331 16.43 8.26 7.91
N ARG A 332 17.24 8.89 8.76
CA ARG A 332 16.78 9.96 9.65
C ARG A 332 16.09 11.08 8.85
N ALA A 333 16.66 11.52 7.76
CA ALA A 333 16.06 12.55 6.93
C ALA A 333 14.69 12.10 6.38
N ARG A 334 14.57 10.84 5.95
CA ARG A 334 13.32 10.25 5.47
C ARG A 334 12.28 10.10 6.58
N PHE A 335 12.70 9.66 7.76
CA PHE A 335 11.80 9.54 8.90
C PHE A 335 11.28 10.90 9.36
N ILE A 336 12.14 11.93 9.39
CA ILE A 336 11.73 13.31 9.71
C ILE A 336 10.75 13.84 8.66
N GLU A 337 11.01 13.64 7.38
CA GLU A 337 10.11 14.05 6.30
C GLU A 337 8.76 13.34 6.41
N PHE A 338 8.77 12.02 6.59
CA PHE A 338 7.56 11.21 6.81
C PHE A 338 6.78 11.72 8.03
N SER A 339 7.45 11.93 9.16
CA SER A 339 6.84 12.40 10.40
C SER A 339 6.19 13.78 10.23
N ARG A 340 6.86 14.68 9.51
CA ARG A 340 6.36 16.04 9.30
C ARG A 340 5.18 16.12 8.35
N VAL A 341 5.17 15.31 7.29
CA VAL A 341 4.21 15.44 6.18
C VAL A 341 3.07 14.46 6.29
N LEU A 342 3.38 13.19 6.56
CA LEU A 342 2.41 12.09 6.51
C LEU A 342 1.93 11.60 7.86
N TRP A 343 2.70 11.84 8.94
CA TRP A 343 2.33 11.37 10.26
C TRP A 343 1.29 12.29 10.89
N ASN A 344 0.16 12.45 10.19
CA ASN A 344 -1.02 13.12 10.73
C ASN A 344 -2.05 12.06 11.11
N LYS A 345 -2.71 12.26 12.27
CA LYS A 345 -3.81 11.41 12.71
C LYS A 345 -5.06 11.62 11.85
N GLU A 346 -5.23 12.85 11.35
CA GLU A 346 -6.34 13.22 10.49
C GLU A 346 -5.89 13.31 9.04
N ILE A 347 -6.56 12.59 8.16
CA ILE A 347 -6.33 12.62 6.70
C ILE A 347 -7.49 13.30 5.97
N THR A 348 -8.64 13.40 6.61
CA THR A 348 -9.89 13.93 6.07
C THR A 348 -10.70 14.61 7.18
N VAL A 349 -11.62 15.49 6.80
CA VAL A 349 -12.64 16.08 7.68
C VAL A 349 -13.95 15.27 7.65
N ASP A 350 -14.07 14.29 6.75
CA ASP A 350 -15.23 13.41 6.69
C ASP A 350 -15.23 12.46 7.88
N ASP A 351 -16.33 12.44 8.65
CA ASP A 351 -16.43 11.63 9.87
C ASP A 351 -16.30 10.14 9.62
N GLU A 352 -16.86 9.65 8.51
CA GLU A 352 -16.77 8.23 8.14
C GLU A 352 -15.36 7.87 7.68
N GLY A 353 -14.77 8.73 6.87
CA GLY A 353 -13.39 8.58 6.42
C GLY A 353 -12.41 8.61 7.58
N SER A 354 -12.62 9.50 8.55
CA SER A 354 -11.83 9.56 9.79
C SER A 354 -11.96 8.28 10.61
N LEU A 355 -13.20 7.79 10.79
CA LEU A 355 -13.45 6.54 11.50
C LEU A 355 -12.79 5.35 10.79
N TYR A 356 -12.92 5.30 9.45
CA TYR A 356 -12.28 4.26 8.64
C TYR A 356 -10.75 4.28 8.78
N PHE A 357 -10.13 5.45 8.62
CA PHE A 357 -8.67 5.57 8.75
C PHE A 357 -8.16 5.26 10.16
N ASN A 358 -8.87 5.70 11.21
CA ASN A 358 -8.51 5.41 12.60
C ASN A 358 -8.62 3.90 12.90
N THR A 359 -9.65 3.23 12.37
CA THR A 359 -9.79 1.78 12.49
C THR A 359 -8.65 1.06 11.77
N LEU A 360 -8.35 1.44 10.53
CA LEU A 360 -7.25 0.91 9.75
C LEU A 360 -5.89 1.11 10.45
N SER A 361 -5.65 2.30 11.00
CA SER A 361 -4.42 2.63 11.73
C SER A 361 -4.22 1.75 12.96
N ARG A 362 -5.31 1.45 13.68
CA ARG A 362 -5.29 0.53 14.83
C ARG A 362 -5.01 -0.90 14.41
N VAL A 363 -5.67 -1.38 13.36
CA VAL A 363 -5.49 -2.74 12.81
C VAL A 363 -4.06 -2.98 12.33
N LEU A 364 -3.47 -1.97 11.70
CA LEU A 364 -2.10 -2.00 11.21
C LEU A 364 -1.05 -1.64 12.28
N GLU A 365 -1.49 -1.34 13.51
CA GLU A 365 -0.62 -0.97 14.64
C GLU A 365 0.34 0.18 14.32
N LEU A 366 -0.16 1.19 13.57
CA LEU A 366 0.71 2.24 13.04
C LEU A 366 1.34 3.09 14.14
N ASP A 367 0.60 3.42 15.21
CA ASP A 367 1.08 4.25 16.31
C ASP A 367 2.17 3.52 17.11
N GLU A 368 2.01 2.22 17.37
CA GLU A 368 2.99 1.38 18.04
C GLU A 368 4.28 1.27 17.20
N CYS A 369 4.16 0.92 15.94
CA CYS A 369 5.31 0.83 15.03
C CYS A 369 6.06 2.16 14.92
N TYR A 370 5.34 3.28 14.81
CA TYR A 370 5.94 4.61 14.75
C TYR A 370 6.70 4.95 16.03
N LYS A 371 6.10 4.67 17.19
CA LYS A 371 6.71 4.91 18.50
C LYS A 371 7.98 4.08 18.69
N ASP A 372 7.96 2.82 18.29
CA ASP A 372 9.13 1.94 18.40
C ASP A 372 10.28 2.46 17.53
N ILE A 373 10.00 2.87 16.30
CA ILE A 373 11.01 3.45 15.41
C ILE A 373 11.52 4.78 15.96
N SER A 374 10.65 5.63 16.47
CA SER A 374 11.02 6.90 17.07
C SER A 374 11.98 6.69 18.26
N ASN A 375 11.68 5.71 19.13
CA ASN A 375 12.52 5.36 20.25
C ASN A 375 13.89 4.83 19.79
N LYS A 376 13.93 3.94 18.78
CA LYS A 376 15.19 3.44 18.20
C LYS A 376 16.05 4.60 17.66
N TYR A 377 15.45 5.56 16.95
CA TYR A 377 16.16 6.76 16.48
C TYR A 377 16.71 7.59 17.62
N GLU A 378 15.96 7.80 18.68
CA GLU A 378 16.41 8.59 19.82
C GLU A 378 17.64 7.96 20.49
N VAL A 379 17.63 6.64 20.71
CA VAL A 379 18.76 5.90 21.30
C VAL A 379 20.01 6.02 20.40
N ILE A 380 19.88 5.68 19.14
CA ILE A 380 20.99 5.72 18.17
C ILE A 380 21.55 7.14 18.03
N TYR A 381 20.69 8.16 18.01
CA TYR A 381 21.13 9.54 17.93
C TYR A 381 21.91 9.98 19.14
N LYS A 382 21.54 9.52 20.35
CA LYS A 382 22.30 9.77 21.57
C LYS A 382 23.68 9.10 21.52
N GLU A 383 23.75 7.85 21.06
CA GLU A 383 25.01 7.12 20.89
C GLU A 383 25.94 7.83 19.88
N LEU A 384 25.43 8.18 18.70
CA LEU A 384 26.19 8.90 17.67
C LEU A 384 26.71 10.25 18.17
N ASN A 385 25.96 10.96 18.99
CA ASN A 385 26.42 12.22 19.57
C ASN A 385 27.51 11.99 20.63
N ILE A 386 27.40 10.92 21.41
CA ILE A 386 28.44 10.53 22.37
C ILE A 386 29.74 10.18 21.64
N GLU A 387 29.69 9.38 20.58
CA GLU A 387 30.85 9.05 19.76
C GLU A 387 31.50 10.29 19.13
N LYS A 388 30.71 11.19 18.53
CA LYS A 388 31.22 12.46 17.99
C LYS A 388 31.87 13.32 19.07
N ASN A 389 31.25 13.44 20.21
CA ASN A 389 31.81 14.18 21.33
C ASN A 389 33.14 13.54 21.78
N ASN A 390 33.24 12.22 21.87
CA ASN A 390 34.48 11.54 22.21
C ASN A 390 35.59 11.83 21.19
N ILE A 391 35.29 11.84 19.89
CA ILE A 391 36.23 12.22 18.83
C ILE A 391 36.70 13.68 19.01
N TYR A 392 35.78 14.61 19.27
CA TYR A 392 36.17 16.01 19.55
C TYR A 392 37.03 16.13 20.81
N TYR A 393 36.71 15.39 21.87
CA TYR A 393 37.56 15.36 23.08
C TYR A 393 38.98 14.83 22.76
N GLN A 394 39.09 13.75 21.97
CA GLN A 394 40.39 13.22 21.55
C GLN A 394 41.20 14.26 20.73
N ILE A 395 40.55 14.94 19.79
CA ILE A 395 41.18 16.00 18.99
C ILE A 395 41.66 17.15 19.91
N ILE A 396 40.83 17.59 20.85
CA ILE A 396 41.19 18.64 21.80
C ILE A 396 42.38 18.22 22.67
N VAL A 397 42.40 16.97 23.16
CA VAL A 397 43.53 16.45 23.94
C VAL A 397 44.82 16.42 23.11
N ILE A 398 44.75 15.97 21.86
CA ILE A 398 45.89 15.97 20.95
C ILE A 398 46.40 17.40 20.74
N LEU A 399 45.52 18.36 20.49
CA LEU A 399 45.89 19.77 20.32
C LEU A 399 46.52 20.37 21.57
N LEU A 400 46.03 20.02 22.76
CA LEU A 400 46.60 20.41 24.03
C LEU A 400 48.01 19.84 24.22
N ILE A 401 48.25 18.58 23.86
CA ILE A 401 49.57 17.95 23.91
C ILE A 401 50.55 18.68 22.99
N PHE A 402 50.12 18.96 21.75
CA PHE A 402 50.97 19.75 20.81
C PHE A 402 51.27 21.15 21.32
N SER A 403 50.30 21.83 21.91
CA SER A 403 50.49 23.16 22.52
C SER A 403 51.50 23.12 23.67
N LEU A 404 51.42 22.12 24.55
CA LEU A 404 52.37 21.92 25.67
C LEU A 404 53.77 21.64 25.13
N MET A 405 53.92 20.76 24.13
CA MET A 405 55.22 20.48 23.51
C MET A 405 55.82 21.75 22.89
N PHE A 406 55.01 22.56 22.20
CA PHE A 406 55.49 23.79 21.60
C PHE A 406 55.93 24.80 22.66
N ASN A 407 55.20 24.94 23.73
CA ASN A 407 55.57 25.80 24.85
C ASN A 407 56.87 25.34 25.55
N THR A 408 57.05 24.02 25.76
CA THR A 408 58.30 23.50 26.33
C THR A 408 59.49 23.74 25.44
N ILE A 409 59.37 23.56 24.13
CA ILE A 409 60.42 23.89 23.17
C ILE A 409 60.77 25.39 23.21
N ASN A 410 59.78 26.28 23.24
CA ASN A 410 60.02 27.70 23.34
C ASN A 410 60.74 28.09 24.62
N ILE A 411 60.41 27.48 25.77
CA ILE A 411 61.09 27.71 27.03
C ILE A 411 62.54 27.25 26.94
N LEU A 412 62.84 26.06 26.36
CA LEU A 412 64.18 25.55 26.19
C LEU A 412 65.02 26.44 25.23
N VAL A 413 64.44 26.94 24.17
CA VAL A 413 65.09 27.89 23.27
C VAL A 413 65.39 29.18 23.99
N LEU A 414 64.47 29.73 24.75
CA LEU A 414 64.73 30.94 25.57
C LEU A 414 65.84 30.71 26.60
N MET A 415 65.87 29.59 27.30
CA MET A 415 66.89 29.25 28.23
C MET A 415 68.29 29.14 27.55
N TYR A 416 68.31 28.58 26.32
CA TYR A 416 69.59 28.50 25.52
C TYR A 416 70.09 29.84 25.02
N VAL A 417 69.19 30.79 24.74
CA VAL A 417 69.56 32.13 24.26
C VAL A 417 70.05 33.06 25.40
N PHE A 418 69.62 32.78 26.67
CA PHE A 418 69.96 33.58 27.84
C PHE A 418 71.10 32.94 28.71
N LEU A 419 71.62 31.78 28.35
CA LEU A 419 72.84 31.18 28.84
C LEU A 419 73.99 31.50 27.90
#